data_02f65cb2ad770293c195fdfdf4e11789
#
_entry.id   02f65cb2ad770293c195fdfdf4e11789
#
_cell.length_a   1.000
_cell.length_b   1.000
_cell.length_c   1.000
_cell.angle_alpha   90.00
_cell.angle_beta   90.00
_cell.angle_gamma   90.00
#
_symmetry.space_group_name_H-M   'P 1'
#
loop_
_entity.id
_entity.type
_entity.pdbx_description
1 polymer ?
#
loop_
_entity_poly.entity_id
_entity_poly.type
_entity_poly.pdbx_seq_one_letter_code
_entity_poly.pdbx_strand_id
1 'polypeptide(L)'
;MIKTLFKHISKYYKDTFVLAIAGVAVGVLVGLVDAAFGLGLNACTAIRTKYFWYLIWFLPLGGVFIWFIYHQFGKSVANGMKMVFHVGLGKNTKLPIRMVPLSVIGTWTTHLFGGSAGREGVAVQIGAAVSNNIGRLVDKTIDIENSRKMFLITGMAAGFSGLFCTPLAAIFFALEVLVAGKLEYHALIPATVASISAAFTSRALGLRKFHINILETLNYHPSTYNSVLLLKLAAMGLVFGIVGSLFALILRYLRLKFAFRFSSPVKKVLIMGSVVAVLMMIFHQGRYSGTGSNLVALCFDGITDDIYAYDWILKMALTILTLSSGFIGGEVAPLFSIGSCLGYVLGPVFGFDPMFGAALGFASVFCSGSNTLLAAILVGVESFGYNMLPFFSVVCFVSFIFNFNNSIFTAQRVAFTHPVRHQQLKQRIAPKGN
;
A
#
# COMPACT_ATOMS: atom_id res chain seq x y z
N MET A 1 -21.25 -40.82 -20.01
CA MET A 1 -21.34 -39.34 -20.12
C MET A 1 -21.93 -38.69 -18.85
N ILE A 2 -23.15 -38.99 -18.42
CA ILE A 2 -23.80 -38.37 -17.26
C ILE A 2 -23.03 -38.61 -15.96
N LYS A 3 -22.60 -39.85 -15.65
CA LYS A 3 -21.79 -40.14 -14.44
C LYS A 3 -20.47 -39.37 -14.42
N THR A 4 -19.82 -39.18 -15.54
CA THR A 4 -18.58 -38.42 -15.67
C THR A 4 -18.81 -36.94 -15.40
N LEU A 5 -19.92 -36.40 -15.95
CA LEU A 5 -20.36 -35.03 -15.72
C LEU A 5 -20.63 -34.76 -14.22
N PHE A 6 -21.40 -35.63 -13.56
CA PHE A 6 -21.68 -35.53 -12.14
C PHE A 6 -20.40 -35.59 -11.29
N LYS A 7 -19.44 -36.44 -11.67
CA LYS A 7 -18.15 -36.54 -10.96
C LYS A 7 -17.32 -35.24 -11.10
N HIS A 8 -17.31 -34.62 -12.30
CA HIS A 8 -16.65 -33.32 -12.51
C HIS A 8 -17.32 -32.20 -11.72
N ILE A 9 -18.65 -32.13 -11.75
CA ILE A 9 -19.42 -31.12 -10.99
C ILE A 9 -19.17 -31.29 -9.50
N SER A 10 -19.26 -32.50 -8.96
CA SER A 10 -19.00 -32.80 -7.55
C SER A 10 -17.57 -32.43 -7.12
N LYS A 11 -16.55 -32.72 -7.97
CA LYS A 11 -15.17 -32.32 -7.71
C LYS A 11 -15.04 -30.81 -7.68
N TYR A 12 -15.61 -30.09 -8.65
CA TYR A 12 -15.57 -28.62 -8.70
C TYR A 12 -16.15 -27.97 -7.45
N TYR A 13 -17.34 -28.40 -6.99
CA TYR A 13 -17.96 -27.87 -5.79
C TYR A 13 -17.17 -28.21 -4.53
N LYS A 14 -16.61 -29.41 -4.43
CA LYS A 14 -15.75 -29.82 -3.34
C LYS A 14 -14.50 -28.93 -3.25
N ASP A 15 -13.82 -28.71 -4.37
CA ASP A 15 -12.59 -27.91 -4.42
C ASP A 15 -12.89 -26.43 -4.07
N THR A 16 -14.01 -25.90 -4.62
CA THR A 16 -14.47 -24.53 -4.28
C THR A 16 -14.79 -24.37 -2.79
N PHE A 17 -15.47 -25.37 -2.20
CA PHE A 17 -15.81 -25.33 -0.78
C PHE A 17 -14.56 -25.40 0.13
N VAL A 18 -13.61 -26.25 -0.20
CA VAL A 18 -12.35 -26.33 0.54
C VAL A 18 -11.56 -25.02 0.43
N LEU A 19 -11.54 -24.40 -0.76
CA LEU A 19 -10.91 -23.09 -0.95
C LEU A 19 -11.60 -21.99 -0.14
N ALA A 20 -12.91 -22.01 -0.04
CA ALA A 20 -13.67 -21.05 0.76
C ALA A 20 -13.34 -21.21 2.28
N ILE A 21 -13.33 -22.46 2.78
CA ILE A 21 -12.93 -22.73 4.17
C ILE A 21 -11.50 -22.30 4.45
N ALA A 22 -10.57 -22.63 3.53
CA ALA A 22 -9.19 -22.19 3.63
C ALA A 22 -9.08 -20.65 3.60
N GLY A 23 -9.91 -19.98 2.79
CA GLY A 23 -10.05 -18.54 2.75
C GLY A 23 -10.50 -17.96 4.10
N VAL A 24 -11.51 -18.55 4.76
CA VAL A 24 -11.91 -18.16 6.12
C VAL A 24 -10.76 -18.29 7.10
N ALA A 25 -10.08 -19.44 7.11
CA ALA A 25 -8.97 -19.68 8.02
C ALA A 25 -7.82 -18.68 7.81
N VAL A 26 -7.46 -18.43 6.55
CA VAL A 26 -6.47 -17.39 6.19
C VAL A 26 -6.94 -16.02 6.68
N GLY A 27 -8.20 -15.65 6.39
CA GLY A 27 -8.73 -14.34 6.76
C GLY A 27 -8.76 -14.11 8.27
N VAL A 28 -9.20 -15.09 9.04
CA VAL A 28 -9.21 -15.01 10.52
C VAL A 28 -7.79 -14.88 11.07
N LEU A 29 -6.87 -15.74 10.65
CA LEU A 29 -5.48 -15.71 11.15
C LEU A 29 -4.76 -14.41 10.77
N VAL A 30 -4.91 -13.96 9.53
CA VAL A 30 -4.32 -12.70 9.07
C VAL A 30 -4.97 -11.52 9.79
N GLY A 31 -6.30 -11.52 9.96
CA GLY A 31 -7.02 -10.48 10.69
C GLY A 31 -6.58 -10.35 12.15
N LEU A 32 -6.29 -11.46 12.84
CA LEU A 32 -5.72 -11.47 14.20
C LEU A 32 -4.34 -10.80 14.22
N VAL A 33 -3.46 -11.17 13.29
CA VAL A 33 -2.10 -10.61 13.22
C VAL A 33 -2.14 -9.12 12.84
N ASP A 34 -3.00 -8.73 11.91
CA ASP A 34 -3.16 -7.34 11.46
C ASP A 34 -3.78 -6.47 12.55
N ALA A 35 -4.72 -7.01 13.35
CA ALA A 35 -5.25 -6.32 14.52
C ALA A 35 -4.14 -6.04 15.54
N ALA A 36 -3.33 -7.03 15.89
CA ALA A 36 -2.20 -6.86 16.80
C ALA A 36 -1.18 -5.86 16.24
N PHE A 37 -0.87 -5.97 14.93
CA PHE A 37 0.04 -5.05 14.24
C PHE A 37 -0.50 -3.62 14.25
N GLY A 38 -1.76 -3.42 13.90
CA GLY A 38 -2.39 -2.10 13.81
C GLY A 38 -2.56 -1.43 15.16
N LEU A 39 -3.01 -2.16 16.18
CA LEU A 39 -3.14 -1.65 17.55
C LEU A 39 -1.78 -1.29 18.15
N GLY A 40 -0.76 -2.13 17.96
CA GLY A 40 0.61 -1.83 18.36
C GLY A 40 1.16 -0.58 17.66
N LEU A 41 0.85 -0.39 16.38
CA LEU A 41 1.25 0.80 15.63
C LEU A 41 0.54 2.07 16.14
N ASN A 42 -0.72 1.96 16.50
CA ASN A 42 -1.46 3.07 17.12
C ASN A 42 -0.84 3.45 18.48
N ALA A 43 -0.44 2.46 19.29
CA ALA A 43 0.27 2.69 20.54
C ALA A 43 1.64 3.37 20.30
N CYS A 44 2.44 2.89 19.35
CA CYS A 44 3.70 3.54 18.95
C CYS A 44 3.47 4.99 18.51
N THR A 45 2.40 5.25 17.76
CA THR A 45 2.05 6.61 17.32
C THR A 45 1.68 7.50 18.50
N ALA A 46 0.87 7.03 19.43
CA ALA A 46 0.48 7.78 20.62
C ALA A 46 1.71 8.12 21.50
N ILE A 47 2.59 7.13 21.75
CA ILE A 47 3.84 7.33 22.50
C ILE A 47 4.71 8.34 21.78
N ARG A 48 4.92 8.22 20.46
CA ARG A 48 5.71 9.16 19.67
C ARG A 48 5.15 10.57 19.75
N THR A 49 3.86 10.76 19.57
CA THR A 49 3.24 12.09 19.62
C THR A 49 3.46 12.76 20.95
N LYS A 50 3.35 12.01 22.06
CA LYS A 50 3.57 12.53 23.42
C LYS A 50 5.04 12.86 23.72
N TYR A 51 5.96 12.04 23.22
CA TYR A 51 7.38 12.12 23.55
C TYR A 51 8.26 12.39 22.33
N PHE A 52 7.75 13.11 21.33
CA PHE A 52 8.43 13.33 20.04
C PHE A 52 9.87 13.83 20.19
N TRP A 53 10.08 14.88 20.97
CA TRP A 53 11.39 15.53 21.15
C TRP A 53 12.46 14.64 21.77
N TYR A 54 12.06 13.64 22.52
CA TYR A 54 12.99 12.66 23.08
C TYR A 54 13.23 11.49 22.12
N LEU A 55 12.17 10.99 21.50
CA LEU A 55 12.25 9.78 20.69
C LEU A 55 12.91 10.00 19.33
N ILE A 56 12.77 11.19 18.74
CA ILE A 56 13.30 11.48 17.41
C ILE A 56 14.82 11.34 17.31
N TRP A 57 15.55 11.63 18.41
CA TRP A 57 16.99 11.48 18.47
C TRP A 57 17.44 10.02 18.36
N PHE A 58 16.59 9.09 18.72
CA PHE A 58 16.83 7.65 18.61
C PHE A 58 16.48 7.07 17.23
N LEU A 59 15.97 7.86 16.29
CA LEU A 59 15.65 7.38 14.95
C LEU A 59 16.85 6.70 14.27
N PRO A 60 18.07 7.27 14.26
CA PRO A 60 19.24 6.60 13.66
C PRO A 60 19.58 5.25 14.33
N LEU A 61 19.47 5.18 15.67
CA LEU A 61 19.70 3.95 16.41
C LEU A 61 18.62 2.90 16.16
N GLY A 62 17.34 3.33 16.05
CA GLY A 62 16.24 2.47 15.63
C GLY A 62 16.48 1.85 14.26
N GLY A 63 17.05 2.62 13.34
CA GLY A 63 17.45 2.11 12.03
C GLY A 63 18.58 1.09 12.08
N VAL A 64 19.59 1.28 12.98
CA VAL A 64 20.64 0.27 13.22
C VAL A 64 20.05 -0.99 13.83
N PHE A 65 19.11 -0.87 14.77
CA PHE A 65 18.38 -2.00 15.34
C PHE A 65 17.63 -2.79 14.26
N ILE A 66 16.91 -2.10 13.36
CA ILE A 66 16.24 -2.74 12.21
C ILE A 66 17.26 -3.49 11.35
N TRP A 67 18.37 -2.84 10.99
CA TRP A 67 19.43 -3.50 10.23
C TRP A 67 19.95 -4.75 10.94
N PHE A 68 20.20 -4.67 12.25
CA PHE A 68 20.71 -5.77 13.05
C PHE A 68 19.79 -6.98 13.04
N ILE A 69 18.48 -6.81 13.33
CA ILE A 69 17.52 -7.92 13.34
C ILE A 69 17.36 -8.54 11.95
N TYR A 70 17.38 -7.74 10.88
CA TYR A 70 17.32 -8.26 9.51
C TYR A 70 18.61 -8.95 9.09
N HIS A 71 19.77 -8.44 9.52
CA HIS A 71 21.05 -9.08 9.25
C HIS A 71 21.17 -10.43 9.95
N GLN A 72 20.73 -10.51 11.20
CA GLN A 72 20.83 -11.73 12.00
C GLN A 72 19.76 -12.78 11.64
N PHE A 73 18.51 -12.36 11.53
CA PHE A 73 17.37 -13.28 11.39
C PHE A 73 16.67 -13.18 10.04
N GLY A 74 16.92 -12.13 9.27
CA GLY A 74 16.10 -11.74 8.12
C GLY A 74 16.81 -11.70 6.77
N LYS A 75 18.02 -12.23 6.61
CA LYS A 75 18.76 -12.18 5.32
C LYS A 75 17.94 -12.67 4.12
N SER A 76 17.13 -13.72 4.32
CA SER A 76 16.28 -14.28 3.26
C SER A 76 14.98 -13.48 3.00
N VAL A 77 14.59 -12.56 3.88
CA VAL A 77 13.35 -11.78 3.78
C VAL A 77 13.58 -10.28 3.63
N ALA A 78 14.83 -9.85 3.55
CA ALA A 78 15.24 -8.45 3.44
C ALA A 78 14.66 -7.72 2.19
N ASN A 79 14.24 -8.48 1.17
CA ASN A 79 13.61 -7.93 -0.03
C ASN A 79 12.13 -7.57 0.15
N GLY A 80 11.50 -7.86 1.31
CA GLY A 80 10.15 -7.45 1.64
C GLY A 80 9.12 -7.73 0.54
N MET A 81 8.38 -6.70 0.14
CA MET A 81 7.33 -6.80 -0.89
C MET A 81 7.85 -7.33 -2.25
N LYS A 82 9.10 -7.01 -2.62
CA LYS A 82 9.71 -7.56 -3.85
C LYS A 82 9.76 -9.09 -3.85
N MET A 83 9.95 -9.71 -2.67
CA MET A 83 9.93 -11.16 -2.54
C MET A 83 8.53 -11.74 -2.75
N VAL A 84 7.48 -11.08 -2.24
CA VAL A 84 6.08 -11.45 -2.48
C VAL A 84 5.79 -11.47 -3.98
N PHE A 85 6.20 -10.41 -4.71
CA PHE A 85 6.07 -10.36 -6.17
C PHE A 85 6.84 -11.47 -6.89
N HIS A 86 8.06 -11.78 -6.45
CA HIS A 86 8.85 -12.86 -7.06
C HIS A 86 8.14 -14.21 -6.93
N VAL A 87 7.54 -14.49 -5.77
CA VAL A 87 6.75 -15.71 -5.56
C VAL A 87 5.50 -15.71 -6.45
N GLY A 88 4.74 -14.61 -6.46
CA GLY A 88 3.53 -14.45 -7.28
C GLY A 88 3.79 -14.55 -8.80
N LEU A 89 5.01 -14.20 -9.23
CA LEU A 89 5.45 -14.31 -10.63
C LEU A 89 6.22 -15.60 -10.95
N GLY A 90 6.19 -16.58 -10.04
CA GLY A 90 6.79 -17.89 -10.23
C GLY A 90 8.32 -17.96 -10.14
N LYS A 91 9.00 -16.90 -9.64
CA LYS A 91 10.46 -16.85 -9.56
C LYS A 91 11.05 -17.47 -8.28
N ASN A 92 10.26 -17.56 -7.23
CA ASN A 92 10.65 -18.15 -5.95
C ASN A 92 9.44 -18.86 -5.34
N THR A 93 9.67 -19.97 -4.64
CA THR A 93 8.58 -20.83 -4.15
C THR A 93 8.36 -20.74 -2.64
N LYS A 94 9.17 -19.96 -1.91
CA LYS A 94 9.09 -19.92 -0.44
C LYS A 94 9.02 -18.49 0.09
N LEU A 95 7.96 -18.22 0.88
CA LEU A 95 7.86 -17.05 1.75
C LEU A 95 8.02 -17.53 3.20
N PRO A 96 9.16 -17.24 3.85
CA PRO A 96 9.38 -17.67 5.22
C PRO A 96 8.46 -16.94 6.20
N ILE A 97 7.83 -17.65 7.13
CA ILE A 97 6.93 -17.07 8.13
C ILE A 97 7.63 -16.03 9.04
N ARG A 98 8.95 -16.12 9.21
CA ARG A 98 9.76 -15.12 9.93
C ARG A 98 9.69 -13.72 9.35
N MET A 99 9.20 -13.55 8.10
CA MET A 99 8.89 -12.25 7.53
C MET A 99 7.88 -11.48 8.39
N VAL A 100 6.91 -12.14 8.99
CA VAL A 100 5.85 -11.54 9.79
C VAL A 100 6.43 -10.77 11.00
N PRO A 101 7.08 -11.41 11.99
CA PRO A 101 7.58 -10.70 13.16
C PRO A 101 8.63 -9.64 12.79
N LEU A 102 9.49 -9.88 11.81
CA LEU A 102 10.51 -8.92 11.40
C LEU A 102 9.91 -7.66 10.78
N SER A 103 8.89 -7.81 9.94
CA SER A 103 8.20 -6.67 9.32
C SER A 103 7.41 -5.87 10.36
N VAL A 104 6.75 -6.53 11.31
CA VAL A 104 6.01 -5.88 12.41
C VAL A 104 6.97 -5.06 13.29
N ILE A 105 8.02 -5.70 13.83
CA ILE A 105 8.98 -5.03 14.71
C ILE A 105 9.70 -3.90 13.99
N GLY A 106 10.14 -4.12 12.74
CA GLY A 106 10.81 -3.10 11.95
C GLY A 106 9.91 -1.88 11.70
N THR A 107 8.62 -2.09 11.41
CA THR A 107 7.66 -1.01 11.18
C THR A 107 7.33 -0.26 12.47
N TRP A 108 7.08 -0.98 13.57
CA TRP A 108 6.86 -0.34 14.88
C TRP A 108 8.06 0.53 15.30
N THR A 109 9.29 0.02 15.10
CA THR A 109 10.53 0.78 15.37
C THR A 109 10.58 2.05 14.52
N THR A 110 10.31 1.97 13.22
CA THR A 110 10.29 3.14 12.33
C THR A 110 9.28 4.19 12.81
N HIS A 111 8.08 3.76 13.16
CA HIS A 111 6.99 4.67 13.57
C HIS A 111 7.21 5.25 14.97
N LEU A 112 7.73 4.44 15.91
CA LEU A 112 8.00 4.88 17.29
C LEU A 112 9.02 6.02 17.31
N PHE A 113 10.08 5.92 16.52
CA PHE A 113 11.14 6.90 16.46
C PHE A 113 10.93 8.02 15.43
N GLY A 114 9.75 8.12 14.82
CA GLY A 114 9.36 9.28 14.00
C GLY A 114 9.71 9.21 12.53
N GLY A 115 10.07 8.05 11.98
CA GLY A 115 10.22 7.87 10.54
C GLY A 115 8.89 8.05 9.80
N SER A 116 8.96 8.55 8.55
CA SER A 116 7.78 8.70 7.67
C SER A 116 7.61 7.46 6.80
N ALA A 117 6.62 6.64 7.11
CA ALA A 117 6.36 5.41 6.37
C ALA A 117 4.90 4.96 6.56
N GLY A 118 4.39 4.15 5.64
CA GLY A 118 3.09 3.50 5.72
C GLY A 118 3.13 2.14 6.42
N ARG A 119 2.01 1.46 6.40
CA ARG A 119 1.80 0.16 7.06
C ARG A 119 1.14 -0.90 6.15
N GLU A 120 0.40 -0.48 5.13
CA GLU A 120 -0.44 -1.36 4.29
C GLU A 120 0.40 -2.35 3.49
N GLY A 121 1.52 -1.92 2.90
CA GLY A 121 2.44 -2.82 2.19
C GLY A 121 3.03 -3.90 3.11
N VAL A 122 3.18 -3.60 4.40
CA VAL A 122 3.63 -4.56 5.42
C VAL A 122 2.53 -5.57 5.74
N ALA A 123 1.28 -5.12 5.90
CA ALA A 123 0.13 -6.02 6.10
C ALA A 123 -0.06 -6.98 4.92
N VAL A 124 0.09 -6.51 3.69
CA VAL A 124 0.08 -7.36 2.49
C VAL A 124 1.19 -8.43 2.53
N GLN A 125 2.40 -8.07 3.01
CA GLN A 125 3.49 -9.04 3.21
C GLN A 125 3.15 -10.07 4.29
N ILE A 126 2.57 -9.64 5.40
CA ILE A 126 2.11 -10.51 6.50
C ILE A 126 1.09 -11.50 5.97
N GLY A 127 0.04 -11.00 5.32
CA GLY A 127 -1.02 -11.84 4.76
C GLY A 127 -0.48 -12.85 3.73
N ALA A 128 0.37 -12.40 2.81
CA ALA A 128 1.01 -13.26 1.82
C ALA A 128 1.87 -14.36 2.46
N ALA A 129 2.65 -14.05 3.51
CA ALA A 129 3.49 -15.02 4.20
C ALA A 129 2.67 -16.04 4.97
N VAL A 130 1.63 -15.64 5.70
CA VAL A 130 0.72 -16.53 6.44
C VAL A 130 0.00 -17.46 5.48
N SER A 131 -0.67 -16.90 4.47
CA SER A 131 -1.45 -17.66 3.50
C SER A 131 -0.61 -18.64 2.68
N ASN A 132 0.59 -18.23 2.23
CA ASN A 132 1.49 -19.13 1.49
C ASN A 132 1.94 -20.35 2.31
N ASN A 133 2.02 -20.21 3.64
CA ASN A 133 2.33 -21.36 4.51
C ASN A 133 1.11 -22.25 4.74
N ILE A 134 -0.10 -21.70 4.86
CA ILE A 134 -1.36 -22.45 4.90
C ILE A 134 -1.59 -23.19 3.57
N GLY A 135 -1.39 -22.53 2.45
CA GLY A 135 -1.56 -23.12 1.11
C GLY A 135 -0.74 -24.41 0.93
N ARG A 136 0.45 -24.50 1.52
CA ARG A 136 1.25 -25.74 1.47
C ARG A 136 0.62 -26.92 2.20
N LEU A 137 -0.21 -26.66 3.20
CA LEU A 137 -0.95 -27.71 3.90
C LEU A 137 -2.14 -28.17 3.06
N VAL A 138 -2.81 -27.21 2.40
CA VAL A 138 -3.97 -27.47 1.55
C VAL A 138 -3.57 -28.14 0.23
N ASP A 139 -2.41 -27.82 -0.34
CA ASP A 139 -1.85 -28.47 -1.55
C ASP A 139 -1.74 -29.99 -1.43
N LYS A 140 -1.69 -30.54 -0.21
CA LYS A 140 -1.70 -31.98 0.03
C LYS A 140 -3.08 -32.62 -0.13
N THR A 141 -4.14 -31.81 -0.09
CA THR A 141 -5.52 -32.27 -0.07
C THR A 141 -6.23 -32.01 -1.41
N ILE A 142 -5.79 -30.99 -2.13
CA ILE A 142 -6.40 -30.52 -3.38
C ILE A 142 -5.31 -30.34 -4.42
N ASP A 143 -5.51 -30.98 -5.58
CA ASP A 143 -4.64 -30.81 -6.75
C ASP A 143 -5.21 -29.67 -7.62
N ILE A 144 -4.82 -28.44 -7.32
CA ILE A 144 -5.22 -27.24 -8.06
C ILE A 144 -4.00 -26.64 -8.72
N GLU A 145 -4.10 -26.46 -10.03
CA GLU A 145 -3.07 -25.77 -10.81
C GLU A 145 -2.87 -24.32 -10.27
N ASN A 146 -1.61 -23.92 -10.07
CA ASN A 146 -1.25 -22.59 -9.54
C ASN A 146 -1.77 -22.29 -8.12
N SER A 147 -2.09 -23.29 -7.28
CA SER A 147 -2.58 -23.13 -5.91
C SER A 147 -1.73 -22.16 -5.09
N ARG A 148 -0.40 -22.22 -5.19
CA ARG A 148 0.55 -21.35 -4.47
C ARG A 148 0.36 -19.86 -4.81
N LYS A 149 0.15 -19.54 -6.10
CA LYS A 149 -0.13 -18.17 -6.53
C LYS A 149 -1.49 -17.71 -6.02
N MET A 150 -2.47 -18.59 -6.06
CA MET A 150 -3.81 -18.32 -5.58
C MET A 150 -3.82 -18.04 -4.07
N PHE A 151 -3.16 -18.87 -3.24
CA PHE A 151 -3.03 -18.61 -1.81
C PHE A 151 -2.22 -17.35 -1.52
N LEU A 152 -1.19 -17.04 -2.30
CA LEU A 152 -0.47 -15.77 -2.17
C LEU A 152 -1.40 -14.58 -2.33
N ILE A 153 -2.20 -14.55 -3.39
CA ILE A 153 -3.18 -13.49 -3.69
C ILE A 153 -4.25 -13.42 -2.60
N THR A 154 -4.75 -14.58 -2.16
CA THR A 154 -5.69 -14.69 -1.04
C THR A 154 -5.15 -14.03 0.23
N GLY A 155 -3.88 -14.28 0.55
CA GLY A 155 -3.23 -13.66 1.70
C GLY A 155 -2.99 -12.16 1.52
N MET A 156 -2.64 -11.72 0.32
CA MET A 156 -2.48 -10.30 0.02
C MET A 156 -3.81 -9.54 0.21
N ALA A 157 -4.93 -10.12 -0.23
CA ALA A 157 -6.27 -9.56 -0.02
C ALA A 157 -6.61 -9.51 1.48
N ALA A 158 -6.37 -10.59 2.21
CA ALA A 158 -6.62 -10.65 3.66
C ALA A 158 -5.79 -9.60 4.42
N GLY A 159 -4.48 -9.46 4.12
CA GLY A 159 -3.61 -8.52 4.79
C GLY A 159 -3.97 -7.06 4.52
N PHE A 160 -4.29 -6.71 3.28
CA PHE A 160 -4.75 -5.35 2.98
C PHE A 160 -6.09 -5.06 3.69
N SER A 161 -7.03 -5.99 3.61
CA SER A 161 -8.37 -5.85 4.20
C SER A 161 -8.35 -5.84 5.73
N GLY A 162 -7.55 -6.70 6.34
CA GLY A 162 -7.44 -6.80 7.80
C GLY A 162 -6.96 -5.50 8.43
N LEU A 163 -5.99 -4.84 7.81
CA LEU A 163 -5.46 -3.59 8.36
C LEU A 163 -6.28 -2.36 7.97
N PHE A 164 -6.79 -2.29 6.72
CA PHE A 164 -7.45 -1.10 6.19
C PHE A 164 -8.98 -1.14 6.35
N CYS A 165 -9.54 -2.33 6.60
CA CYS A 165 -10.98 -2.58 6.71
C CYS A 165 -11.78 -2.18 5.44
N THR A 166 -11.17 -2.31 4.25
CA THR A 166 -11.77 -2.07 2.94
C THR A 166 -11.75 -3.36 2.11
N PRO A 167 -12.71 -4.28 2.32
CA PRO A 167 -12.65 -5.61 1.74
C PRO A 167 -12.74 -5.63 0.22
N LEU A 168 -13.58 -4.81 -0.41
CA LEU A 168 -13.70 -4.79 -1.88
C LEU A 168 -12.42 -4.29 -2.53
N ALA A 169 -11.88 -3.18 -2.04
CA ALA A 169 -10.62 -2.65 -2.53
C ALA A 169 -9.48 -3.66 -2.39
N ALA A 170 -9.42 -4.36 -1.26
CA ALA A 170 -8.39 -5.35 -0.97
C ALA A 170 -8.44 -6.56 -1.93
N ILE A 171 -9.65 -7.03 -2.28
CA ILE A 171 -9.84 -8.09 -3.27
C ILE A 171 -9.23 -7.67 -4.61
N PHE A 172 -9.66 -6.53 -5.13
CA PHE A 172 -9.19 -6.07 -6.45
C PHE A 172 -7.71 -5.68 -6.42
N PHE A 173 -7.21 -5.11 -5.33
CA PHE A 173 -5.78 -4.85 -5.17
C PHE A 173 -4.95 -6.13 -5.32
N ALA A 174 -5.32 -7.19 -4.63
CA ALA A 174 -4.59 -8.44 -4.68
C ALA A 174 -4.65 -9.12 -6.06
N LEU A 175 -5.78 -8.98 -6.76
CA LEU A 175 -5.98 -9.55 -8.11
C LEU A 175 -5.22 -8.80 -9.20
N GLU A 176 -5.00 -7.48 -9.04
CA GLU A 176 -4.43 -6.65 -10.12
C GLU A 176 -2.96 -6.26 -9.86
N VAL A 177 -2.49 -6.23 -8.62
CA VAL A 177 -1.21 -5.62 -8.28
C VAL A 177 0.03 -6.37 -8.79
N LEU A 178 -0.04 -7.69 -9.00
CA LEU A 178 1.09 -8.48 -9.49
C LEU A 178 1.45 -8.14 -10.95
N VAL A 179 0.44 -7.92 -11.78
CA VAL A 179 0.59 -7.58 -13.19
C VAL A 179 -0.38 -6.47 -13.52
N ALA A 180 0.10 -5.23 -13.63
CA ALA A 180 -0.74 -4.10 -14.00
C ALA A 180 -1.41 -4.33 -15.35
N GLY A 181 -2.72 -4.10 -15.43
CA GLY A 181 -3.53 -4.37 -16.62
C GLY A 181 -4.00 -5.82 -16.78
N LYS A 182 -3.80 -6.70 -15.76
CA LYS A 182 -4.31 -8.08 -15.75
C LYS A 182 -4.89 -8.43 -14.39
N LEU A 183 -6.08 -9.02 -14.38
CA LEU A 183 -6.72 -9.56 -13.18
C LEU A 183 -6.50 -11.07 -13.07
N GLU A 184 -6.12 -11.53 -11.89
CA GLU A 184 -5.90 -12.96 -11.58
C GLU A 184 -7.18 -13.60 -11.02
N TYR A 185 -8.21 -13.74 -11.87
CA TYR A 185 -9.56 -14.18 -11.49
C TYR A 185 -9.63 -15.55 -10.79
N HIS A 186 -8.68 -16.44 -11.03
CA HIS A 186 -8.66 -17.76 -10.39
C HIS A 186 -8.56 -17.69 -8.85
N ALA A 187 -8.10 -16.57 -8.30
CA ALA A 187 -8.04 -16.34 -6.87
C ALA A 187 -9.25 -15.59 -6.29
N LEU A 188 -10.24 -15.21 -7.12
CA LEU A 188 -11.34 -14.34 -6.70
C LEU A 188 -12.12 -14.91 -5.51
N ILE A 189 -12.54 -16.17 -5.56
CA ILE A 189 -13.36 -16.78 -4.50
C ILE A 189 -12.61 -16.81 -3.17
N PRO A 190 -11.42 -17.45 -3.06
CA PRO A 190 -10.72 -17.50 -1.78
C PRO A 190 -10.25 -16.11 -1.32
N ALA A 191 -9.89 -15.19 -2.23
CA ALA A 191 -9.53 -13.82 -1.89
C ALA A 191 -10.70 -13.04 -1.30
N THR A 192 -11.92 -13.20 -1.86
CA THR A 192 -13.13 -12.56 -1.36
C THR A 192 -13.45 -13.02 0.05
N VAL A 193 -13.49 -14.33 0.26
CA VAL A 193 -13.80 -14.90 1.58
C VAL A 193 -12.75 -14.49 2.61
N ALA A 194 -11.47 -14.57 2.26
CA ALA A 194 -10.38 -14.20 3.16
C ALA A 194 -10.38 -12.71 3.50
N SER A 195 -10.62 -11.84 2.51
CA SER A 195 -10.70 -10.40 2.69
C SER A 195 -11.82 -10.00 3.65
N ILE A 196 -13.03 -10.52 3.43
CA ILE A 196 -14.19 -10.24 4.29
C ILE A 196 -13.94 -10.77 5.72
N SER A 197 -13.45 -12.00 5.86
CA SER A 197 -13.15 -12.61 7.15
C SER A 197 -12.06 -11.83 7.91
N ALA A 198 -11.02 -11.34 7.24
CA ALA A 198 -9.95 -10.54 7.85
C ALA A 198 -10.48 -9.19 8.34
N ALA A 199 -11.26 -8.47 7.52
CA ALA A 199 -11.88 -7.21 7.92
C ALA A 199 -12.83 -7.39 9.11
N PHE A 200 -13.64 -8.44 9.12
CA PHE A 200 -14.54 -8.74 10.23
C PHE A 200 -13.75 -9.02 11.51
N THR A 201 -12.74 -9.88 11.44
CA THR A 201 -11.91 -10.26 12.59
C THR A 201 -11.18 -9.04 13.18
N SER A 202 -10.54 -8.23 12.35
CA SER A 202 -9.78 -7.07 12.82
C SER A 202 -10.68 -5.97 13.39
N ARG A 203 -11.89 -5.78 12.84
CA ARG A 203 -12.90 -4.86 13.40
C ARG A 203 -13.41 -5.36 14.76
N ALA A 204 -13.67 -6.65 14.89
CA ALA A 204 -14.09 -7.24 16.16
C ALA A 204 -13.02 -7.05 17.26
N LEU A 205 -11.75 -6.95 16.88
CA LEU A 205 -10.63 -6.67 17.79
C LEU A 205 -10.32 -5.16 17.97
N GLY A 206 -11.14 -4.26 17.44
CA GLY A 206 -11.09 -2.83 17.71
C GLY A 206 -10.37 -1.99 16.65
N LEU A 207 -9.95 -2.53 15.52
CA LEU A 207 -9.50 -1.69 14.40
C LEU A 207 -10.70 -0.97 13.78
N ARG A 208 -10.52 0.32 13.52
CA ARG A 208 -11.55 1.17 12.92
C ARG A 208 -11.18 1.53 11.48
N LYS A 209 -12.20 1.50 10.61
CA LYS A 209 -12.11 1.99 9.24
C LYS A 209 -12.14 3.52 9.24
N PHE A 210 -11.29 4.14 8.42
CA PHE A 210 -11.46 5.53 8.03
C PHE A 210 -12.61 5.62 7.01
N HIS A 211 -13.66 6.37 7.35
CA HIS A 211 -14.81 6.52 6.48
C HIS A 211 -15.50 7.86 6.72
N ILE A 212 -15.71 8.60 5.63
CA ILE A 212 -16.44 9.88 5.61
C ILE A 212 -17.30 9.90 4.35
N ASN A 213 -18.58 10.17 4.47
CA ASN A 213 -19.46 10.33 3.32
C ASN A 213 -19.40 11.77 2.81
N ILE A 214 -18.48 12.01 1.84
CA ILE A 214 -18.15 13.37 1.38
C ILE A 214 -19.34 14.11 0.80
N LEU A 215 -20.13 13.46 -0.08
CA LEU A 215 -21.25 14.16 -0.72
C LEU A 215 -22.35 14.55 0.27
N GLU A 216 -22.59 13.71 1.27
CA GLU A 216 -23.54 14.02 2.35
C GLU A 216 -22.98 15.12 3.26
N THR A 217 -21.71 15.05 3.63
CA THR A 217 -21.06 16.05 4.49
C THR A 217 -21.08 17.43 3.86
N LEU A 218 -20.89 17.52 2.56
CA LEU A 218 -20.85 18.79 1.81
C LEU A 218 -22.24 19.23 1.30
N ASN A 219 -23.30 18.45 1.50
CA ASN A 219 -24.60 18.66 0.85
C ASN A 219 -24.47 18.87 -0.67
N TYR A 220 -23.51 18.19 -1.29
CA TYR A 220 -23.20 18.36 -2.70
C TYR A 220 -23.94 17.29 -3.51
N HIS A 221 -24.92 17.77 -4.29
CA HIS A 221 -25.70 16.93 -5.20
C HIS A 221 -25.41 17.40 -6.63
N PRO A 222 -24.49 16.77 -7.36
CA PRO A 222 -24.21 17.16 -8.74
C PRO A 222 -25.44 16.85 -9.60
N SER A 223 -26.17 17.89 -9.98
CA SER A 223 -27.40 17.78 -10.78
C SER A 223 -27.13 17.32 -12.21
N THR A 224 -25.90 17.48 -12.71
CA THR A 224 -25.58 17.16 -14.12
C THR A 224 -24.09 16.88 -14.28
N TYR A 225 -23.76 15.74 -14.86
CA TYR A 225 -22.41 15.43 -15.34
C TYR A 225 -22.22 16.16 -16.69
N ASN A 226 -21.68 17.38 -16.66
CA ASN A 226 -21.40 18.14 -17.85
C ASN A 226 -19.92 18.01 -18.28
N SER A 227 -19.62 18.43 -19.51
CA SER A 227 -18.27 18.38 -20.09
C SER A 227 -17.24 19.18 -19.29
N VAL A 228 -17.66 20.29 -18.67
CA VAL A 228 -16.77 21.12 -17.84
C VAL A 228 -16.35 20.40 -16.58
N LEU A 229 -17.26 19.70 -15.90
CA LEU A 229 -16.95 18.86 -14.74
C LEU A 229 -15.96 17.76 -15.12
N LEU A 230 -16.22 17.05 -16.22
CA LEU A 230 -15.33 15.98 -16.68
C LEU A 230 -13.93 16.51 -17.02
N LEU A 231 -13.84 17.68 -17.63
CA LEU A 231 -12.55 18.31 -17.95
C LEU A 231 -11.78 18.70 -16.68
N LYS A 232 -12.45 19.29 -15.68
CA LYS A 232 -11.85 19.62 -14.38
C LYS A 232 -11.31 18.36 -13.67
N LEU A 233 -12.11 17.29 -13.62
CA LEU A 233 -11.71 16.01 -13.03
C LEU A 233 -10.53 15.40 -13.78
N ALA A 234 -10.53 15.45 -15.11
CA ALA A 234 -9.44 14.96 -15.94
C ALA A 234 -8.14 15.75 -15.70
N ALA A 235 -8.23 17.08 -15.60
CA ALA A 235 -7.07 17.94 -15.30
C ALA A 235 -6.48 17.62 -13.90
N MET A 236 -7.33 17.47 -12.89
CA MET A 236 -6.87 17.02 -11.56
C MET A 236 -6.24 15.61 -11.62
N GLY A 237 -6.86 14.67 -12.34
CA GLY A 237 -6.36 13.31 -12.54
C GLY A 237 -4.97 13.30 -13.18
N LEU A 238 -4.71 14.18 -14.15
CA LEU A 238 -3.39 14.34 -14.76
C LEU A 238 -2.33 14.75 -13.73
N VAL A 239 -2.63 15.76 -12.90
CA VAL A 239 -1.71 16.23 -11.85
C VAL A 239 -1.43 15.11 -10.84
N PHE A 240 -2.47 14.43 -10.35
CA PHE A 240 -2.33 13.31 -9.42
C PHE A 240 -1.53 12.15 -10.03
N GLY A 241 -1.73 11.89 -11.33
CA GLY A 241 -1.00 10.89 -12.09
C GLY A 241 0.50 11.17 -12.12
N ILE A 242 0.88 12.40 -12.42
CA ILE A 242 2.28 12.83 -12.43
C ILE A 242 2.90 12.73 -11.03
N VAL A 243 2.21 13.20 -9.98
CA VAL A 243 2.75 13.22 -8.61
C VAL A 243 2.95 11.81 -8.07
N GLY A 244 1.99 10.89 -8.26
CA GLY A 244 2.15 9.49 -7.84
C GLY A 244 3.28 8.77 -8.58
N SER A 245 3.40 9.01 -9.90
CA SER A 245 4.50 8.53 -10.73
C SER A 245 5.86 9.07 -10.26
N LEU A 246 5.93 10.37 -9.96
CA LEU A 246 7.14 11.04 -9.49
C LEU A 246 7.60 10.46 -8.15
N PHE A 247 6.68 10.22 -7.21
CA PHE A 247 6.97 9.54 -5.95
C PHE A 247 7.65 8.19 -6.18
N ALA A 248 7.05 7.34 -7.02
CA ALA A 248 7.59 6.01 -7.31
C ALA A 248 8.98 6.07 -7.98
N LEU A 249 9.17 7.02 -8.89
CA LEU A 249 10.40 7.21 -9.63
C LEU A 249 11.53 7.71 -8.75
N ILE A 250 11.29 8.74 -7.94
CA ILE A 250 12.30 9.31 -7.02
C ILE A 250 12.65 8.30 -5.94
N LEU A 251 11.66 7.59 -5.36
CA LEU A 251 11.89 6.54 -4.36
C LEU A 251 12.82 5.45 -4.91
N ARG A 252 12.53 4.98 -6.12
CA ARG A 252 13.37 3.97 -6.81
C ARG A 252 14.77 4.50 -7.06
N TYR A 253 14.90 5.72 -7.56
CA TYR A 253 16.19 6.36 -7.85
C TYR A 253 17.05 6.51 -6.58
N LEU A 254 16.49 7.06 -5.50
CA LEU A 254 17.23 7.26 -4.26
C LEU A 254 17.57 5.95 -3.55
N ARG A 255 16.71 4.93 -3.60
CA ARG A 255 17.05 3.59 -3.09
C ARG A 255 18.30 3.03 -3.78
N LEU A 256 18.39 3.15 -5.10
CA LEU A 256 19.55 2.72 -5.86
C LEU A 256 20.76 3.60 -5.57
N LYS A 257 20.61 4.92 -5.61
CA LYS A 257 21.72 5.87 -5.36
C LYS A 257 22.34 5.67 -3.98
N PHE A 258 21.53 5.49 -2.94
CA PHE A 258 22.02 5.25 -1.58
C PHE A 258 22.64 3.87 -1.41
N ALA A 259 22.17 2.85 -2.15
CA ALA A 259 22.82 1.55 -2.17
C ALA A 259 24.24 1.60 -2.75
N PHE A 260 24.48 2.43 -3.77
CA PHE A 260 25.82 2.61 -4.36
C PHE A 260 26.70 3.60 -3.58
N ARG A 261 26.12 4.65 -2.99
CA ARG A 261 26.89 5.73 -2.31
C ARG A 261 27.47 5.31 -0.99
N PHE A 262 26.79 4.41 -0.25
CA PHE A 262 27.19 3.97 1.07
C PHE A 262 27.74 2.55 1.03
N SER A 263 29.01 2.37 1.35
CA SER A 263 29.65 1.05 1.43
C SER A 263 29.10 0.17 2.57
N SER A 264 28.61 0.80 3.64
CA SER A 264 28.03 0.09 4.80
C SER A 264 26.56 0.45 5.00
N PRO A 265 25.65 -0.54 5.10
CA PRO A 265 24.25 -0.29 5.44
C PRO A 265 24.07 0.44 6.78
N VAL A 266 24.90 0.14 7.77
CA VAL A 266 24.88 0.79 9.09
C VAL A 266 25.22 2.28 8.97
N LYS A 267 26.31 2.62 8.27
CA LYS A 267 26.68 4.03 8.02
C LYS A 267 25.57 4.77 7.29
N LYS A 268 24.95 4.12 6.28
CA LYS A 268 23.81 4.69 5.56
C LYS A 268 22.66 5.05 6.50
N VAL A 269 22.24 4.11 7.33
CA VAL A 269 21.09 4.30 8.24
C VAL A 269 21.40 5.34 9.29
N LEU A 270 22.61 5.35 9.87
CA LEU A 270 23.02 6.36 10.84
C LEU A 270 23.00 7.77 10.24
N ILE A 271 23.70 7.98 9.13
CA ILE A 271 23.79 9.31 8.51
C ILE A 271 22.43 9.79 8.02
N MET A 272 21.76 8.96 7.22
CA MET A 272 20.48 9.36 6.63
C MET A 272 19.36 9.40 7.68
N GLY A 273 19.39 8.54 8.69
CA GLY A 273 18.47 8.58 9.82
C GLY A 273 18.62 9.87 10.63
N SER A 274 19.87 10.33 10.86
CA SER A 274 20.12 11.64 11.49
C SER A 274 19.60 12.80 10.64
N VAL A 275 19.80 12.75 9.32
CA VAL A 275 19.25 13.76 8.41
C VAL A 275 17.73 13.80 8.48
N VAL A 276 17.07 12.64 8.43
CA VAL A 276 15.60 12.56 8.57
C VAL A 276 15.15 13.10 9.92
N ALA A 277 15.84 12.75 11.02
CA ALA A 277 15.50 13.23 12.36
C ALA A 277 15.55 14.75 12.44
N VAL A 278 16.63 15.36 11.95
CA VAL A 278 16.80 16.83 11.92
C VAL A 278 15.72 17.49 11.08
N LEU A 279 15.44 16.97 9.89
CA LEU A 279 14.39 17.51 9.02
C LEU A 279 12.99 17.38 9.66
N MET A 280 12.69 16.28 10.37
CA MET A 280 11.43 16.12 11.10
C MET A 280 11.28 17.11 12.26
N MET A 281 12.38 17.54 12.89
CA MET A 281 12.34 18.58 13.93
C MET A 281 12.14 19.97 13.33
N ILE A 282 12.81 20.29 12.23
CA ILE A 282 12.73 21.59 11.56
C ILE A 282 11.34 21.80 10.94
N PHE A 283 10.83 20.77 10.26
CA PHE A 283 9.55 20.85 9.56
C PHE A 283 8.39 20.42 10.46
N HIS A 284 7.81 21.39 11.17
CA HIS A 284 6.58 21.26 11.97
C HIS A 284 6.60 20.12 13.00
N GLN A 285 7.73 19.91 13.69
CA GLN A 285 7.80 19.08 14.89
C GLN A 285 7.18 17.69 14.75
N GLY A 286 7.52 16.98 13.67
CA GLY A 286 7.05 15.62 13.44
C GLY A 286 5.67 15.51 12.80
N ARG A 287 5.08 16.58 12.30
CA ARG A 287 3.81 16.59 11.53
C ARG A 287 3.79 15.55 10.40
N TYR A 288 4.94 15.30 9.77
CA TYR A 288 5.10 14.37 8.65
C TYR A 288 5.54 12.97 9.06
N SER A 289 5.69 12.70 10.36
CA SER A 289 6.06 11.37 10.88
C SER A 289 4.94 10.35 10.71
N GLY A 290 5.32 9.07 10.63
CA GLY A 290 4.39 7.94 10.54
C GLY A 290 3.63 7.87 9.22
N THR A 291 2.41 7.35 9.26
CA THR A 291 1.58 7.09 8.06
C THR A 291 1.11 8.36 7.34
N GLY A 292 1.00 9.49 8.05
CA GLY A 292 0.35 10.70 7.57
C GLY A 292 -1.17 10.71 7.78
N SER A 293 -1.71 9.79 8.61
CA SER A 293 -3.13 9.78 8.95
C SER A 293 -3.60 11.05 9.65
N ASN A 294 -2.71 11.74 10.37
CA ASN A 294 -2.97 13.06 10.92
C ASN A 294 -3.21 14.10 9.81
N LEU A 295 -2.42 14.10 8.73
CA LEU A 295 -2.62 14.99 7.59
C LEU A 295 -3.93 14.68 6.86
N VAL A 296 -4.23 13.38 6.69
CA VAL A 296 -5.53 12.97 6.12
C VAL A 296 -6.68 13.45 7.01
N ALA A 297 -6.59 13.27 8.34
CA ALA A 297 -7.63 13.75 9.24
C ALA A 297 -7.84 15.27 9.13
N LEU A 298 -6.76 16.06 9.11
CA LEU A 298 -6.82 17.52 8.95
C LEU A 298 -7.49 17.96 7.63
N CYS A 299 -7.34 17.19 6.55
CA CYS A 299 -8.03 17.49 5.30
C CYS A 299 -9.56 17.35 5.38
N PHE A 300 -10.08 16.67 6.42
CA PHE A 300 -11.50 16.32 6.54
C PHE A 300 -12.15 16.74 7.85
N ASP A 301 -11.47 17.49 8.73
CA ASP A 301 -12.03 17.98 9.99
C ASP A 301 -12.79 19.32 9.86
N GLY A 302 -12.80 19.91 8.67
CA GLY A 302 -13.51 21.17 8.38
C GLY A 302 -12.78 22.44 8.84
N ILE A 303 -11.56 22.33 9.37
CA ILE A 303 -10.73 23.47 9.76
C ILE A 303 -9.81 23.84 8.60
N THR A 304 -10.13 24.93 7.89
CA THR A 304 -9.50 25.28 6.61
C THR A 304 -8.05 25.75 6.69
N ASP A 305 -7.58 26.17 7.86
CA ASP A 305 -6.26 26.83 7.97
C ASP A 305 -5.10 25.90 8.37
N ASP A 306 -5.38 24.63 8.61
CA ASP A 306 -4.39 23.69 9.14
C ASP A 306 -3.63 22.88 8.07
N ILE A 307 -3.97 23.03 6.77
CA ILE A 307 -3.25 22.38 5.66
C ILE A 307 -2.45 23.40 4.87
N TYR A 308 -1.14 23.24 4.89
CA TYR A 308 -0.22 24.10 4.12
C TYR A 308 -0.09 23.61 2.67
N ALA A 309 0.04 24.55 1.74
CA ALA A 309 0.18 24.26 0.31
C ALA A 309 1.37 23.32 -0.04
N TYR A 310 2.37 23.25 0.84
CA TYR A 310 3.57 22.42 0.68
C TYR A 310 3.55 21.09 1.46
N ASP A 311 2.49 20.80 2.23
CA ASP A 311 2.42 19.59 3.08
C ASP A 311 2.62 18.31 2.27
N TRP A 312 2.04 18.22 1.07
CA TRP A 312 2.21 17.08 0.19
C TRP A 312 3.65 16.88 -0.29
N ILE A 313 4.39 17.98 -0.53
CA ILE A 313 5.80 17.93 -0.94
C ILE A 313 6.68 17.42 0.21
N LEU A 314 6.51 17.99 1.40
CA LEU A 314 7.31 17.62 2.57
C LEU A 314 7.01 16.17 2.99
N LYS A 315 5.74 15.77 2.98
CA LYS A 315 5.35 14.38 3.24
C LYS A 315 5.98 13.43 2.23
N MET A 316 5.96 13.77 0.94
CA MET A 316 6.58 13.01 -0.12
C MET A 316 8.10 12.88 0.09
N ALA A 317 8.79 13.99 0.28
CA ALA A 317 10.25 14.04 0.43
C ALA A 317 10.72 13.24 1.66
N LEU A 318 10.10 13.47 2.83
CA LEU A 318 10.47 12.81 4.09
C LEU A 318 10.17 11.30 4.08
N THR A 319 9.09 10.88 3.41
CA THR A 319 8.79 9.47 3.19
C THR A 319 9.84 8.80 2.29
N ILE A 320 10.17 9.43 1.17
CA ILE A 320 11.18 8.93 0.24
C ILE A 320 12.54 8.81 0.92
N LEU A 321 12.95 9.83 1.69
CA LEU A 321 14.21 9.80 2.45
C LEU A 321 14.21 8.68 3.49
N THR A 322 13.15 8.55 4.29
CA THR A 322 13.02 7.49 5.32
C THR A 322 13.18 6.10 4.70
N LEU A 323 12.37 5.80 3.69
CA LEU A 323 12.36 4.47 3.06
C LEU A 323 13.63 4.17 2.27
N SER A 324 14.26 5.17 1.65
CA SER A 324 15.53 5.01 0.92
C SER A 324 16.71 4.80 1.86
N SER A 325 16.62 5.28 3.09
CA SER A 325 17.64 5.11 4.13
C SER A 325 17.73 3.67 4.65
N GLY A 326 16.67 2.88 4.48
CA GLY A 326 16.63 1.47 4.90
C GLY A 326 15.71 1.19 6.08
N PHE A 327 14.91 2.17 6.49
CA PHE A 327 13.82 1.95 7.44
C PHE A 327 12.72 1.05 6.84
N ILE A 328 12.07 0.27 7.68
CA ILE A 328 11.00 -0.64 7.27
C ILE A 328 9.65 0.05 7.44
N GLY A 329 8.81 -0.06 6.40
CA GLY A 329 7.45 0.47 6.33
C GLY A 329 6.89 0.36 4.93
N GLY A 330 5.60 0.69 4.77
CA GLY A 330 4.90 0.71 3.48
C GLY A 330 4.98 2.06 2.79
N GLU A 331 4.66 2.08 1.52
CA GLU A 331 4.58 3.27 0.67
C GLU A 331 3.14 3.77 0.49
N VAL A 332 2.14 2.94 0.77
CA VAL A 332 0.73 3.17 0.38
C VAL A 332 0.07 4.29 1.21
N ALA A 333 0.11 4.22 2.58
CA ALA A 333 -0.48 5.28 3.40
C ALA A 333 0.11 6.67 3.14
N PRO A 334 1.43 6.84 2.94
CA PRO A 334 1.98 8.11 2.49
C PRO A 334 1.38 8.62 1.17
N LEU A 335 1.10 7.75 0.18
CA LEU A 335 0.44 8.16 -1.06
C LEU A 335 -0.96 8.70 -0.82
N PHE A 336 -1.72 8.11 0.11
CA PHE A 336 -3.02 8.63 0.51
C PHE A 336 -2.89 10.04 1.12
N SER A 337 -1.95 10.26 2.04
CA SER A 337 -1.77 11.57 2.67
C SER A 337 -1.21 12.62 1.71
N ILE A 338 -0.26 12.26 0.84
CA ILE A 338 0.23 13.13 -0.22
C ILE A 338 -0.92 13.54 -1.15
N GLY A 339 -1.73 12.55 -1.55
CA GLY A 339 -2.89 12.79 -2.41
C GLY A 339 -3.94 13.67 -1.76
N SER A 340 -4.28 13.42 -0.49
CA SER A 340 -5.26 14.25 0.22
C SER A 340 -4.80 15.70 0.35
N CYS A 341 -3.55 15.94 0.80
CA CYS A 341 -3.04 17.30 0.93
C CYS A 341 -2.96 18.01 -0.42
N LEU A 342 -2.49 17.35 -1.48
CA LEU A 342 -2.46 17.91 -2.83
C LEU A 342 -3.87 18.20 -3.35
N GLY A 343 -4.80 17.27 -3.17
CA GLY A 343 -6.19 17.43 -3.59
C GLY A 343 -6.91 18.55 -2.84
N TYR A 344 -6.62 18.69 -1.54
CA TYR A 344 -7.14 19.79 -0.71
C TYR A 344 -6.73 21.17 -1.27
N VAL A 345 -5.48 21.31 -1.68
CA VAL A 345 -4.96 22.55 -2.27
C VAL A 345 -5.49 22.79 -3.69
N LEU A 346 -5.63 21.73 -4.48
CA LEU A 346 -6.10 21.83 -5.86
C LEU A 346 -7.62 22.00 -5.98
N GLY A 347 -8.41 21.51 -5.03
CA GLY A 347 -9.87 21.60 -5.06
C GLY A 347 -10.37 23.01 -5.38
N PRO A 348 -10.01 24.03 -4.58
CA PRO A 348 -10.42 25.43 -4.83
C PRO A 348 -9.95 26.00 -6.17
N VAL A 349 -8.77 25.61 -6.66
CA VAL A 349 -8.24 26.06 -7.96
C VAL A 349 -9.16 25.64 -9.10
N PHE A 350 -9.78 24.46 -8.98
CA PHE A 350 -10.75 23.95 -9.96
C PHE A 350 -12.21 24.28 -9.60
N GLY A 351 -12.43 25.05 -8.52
CA GLY A 351 -13.76 25.44 -8.07
C GLY A 351 -14.54 24.31 -7.40
N PHE A 352 -13.83 23.41 -6.72
CA PHE A 352 -14.38 22.37 -5.85
C PHE A 352 -14.09 22.71 -4.38
N ASP A 353 -14.90 22.13 -3.50
CA ASP A 353 -14.60 22.14 -2.07
C ASP A 353 -13.25 21.46 -1.79
N PRO A 354 -12.44 21.98 -0.84
CA PRO A 354 -11.15 21.37 -0.46
C PRO A 354 -11.26 19.91 -0.06
N MET A 355 -12.29 19.51 0.72
CA MET A 355 -12.49 18.13 1.17
C MET A 355 -12.83 17.20 -0.01
N PHE A 356 -13.62 17.69 -0.99
CA PHE A 356 -13.91 16.95 -2.21
C PHE A 356 -12.63 16.72 -3.01
N GLY A 357 -11.82 17.76 -3.19
CA GLY A 357 -10.51 17.67 -3.83
C GLY A 357 -9.58 16.70 -3.12
N ALA A 358 -9.54 16.73 -1.77
CA ALA A 358 -8.74 15.83 -0.93
C ALA A 358 -9.15 14.35 -1.11
N ALA A 359 -10.45 14.05 -1.19
CA ALA A 359 -10.94 12.70 -1.44
C ALA A 359 -10.51 12.19 -2.82
N LEU A 360 -10.60 13.03 -3.85
CA LEU A 360 -10.14 12.68 -5.20
C LEU A 360 -8.63 12.40 -5.23
N GLY A 361 -7.85 13.25 -4.59
CA GLY A 361 -6.39 13.10 -4.51
C GLY A 361 -5.97 11.84 -3.74
N PHE A 362 -6.65 11.53 -2.63
CA PHE A 362 -6.42 10.31 -1.84
C PHE A 362 -6.38 9.05 -2.71
N ALA A 363 -7.42 8.81 -3.50
CA ALA A 363 -7.51 7.63 -4.35
C ALA A 363 -6.58 7.71 -5.56
N SER A 364 -6.49 8.89 -6.20
CA SER A 364 -5.83 9.02 -7.51
C SER A 364 -4.31 9.01 -7.44
N VAL A 365 -3.71 9.60 -6.39
CA VAL A 365 -2.25 9.53 -6.19
C VAL A 365 -1.83 8.09 -5.83
N PHE A 366 -2.65 7.39 -5.05
CA PHE A 366 -2.44 5.96 -4.81
C PHE A 366 -2.58 5.14 -6.09
N CYS A 367 -3.58 5.41 -6.93
CA CYS A 367 -3.78 4.79 -8.23
C CYS A 367 -2.51 4.84 -9.09
N SER A 368 -1.97 6.05 -9.26
CA SER A 368 -0.76 6.27 -10.04
C SER A 368 0.46 5.63 -9.38
N GLY A 369 0.67 5.86 -8.08
CA GLY A 369 1.86 5.37 -7.37
C GLY A 369 1.93 3.85 -7.28
N SER A 370 0.79 3.16 -7.16
CA SER A 370 0.72 1.69 -7.10
C SER A 370 0.55 1.03 -8.46
N ASN A 371 0.17 1.81 -9.48
CA ASN A 371 -0.21 1.32 -10.81
C ASN A 371 -1.33 0.28 -10.73
N THR A 372 -2.40 0.61 -9.95
CA THR A 372 -3.60 -0.21 -9.75
C THR A 372 -4.84 0.67 -9.89
N LEU A 373 -5.70 0.36 -10.86
CA LEU A 373 -6.85 1.19 -11.21
C LEU A 373 -8.09 0.84 -10.37
N LEU A 374 -8.52 -0.42 -10.42
CA LEU A 374 -9.76 -0.84 -9.76
C LEU A 374 -9.64 -0.78 -8.24
N ALA A 375 -8.50 -1.20 -7.70
CA ALA A 375 -8.24 -1.09 -6.28
C ALA A 375 -8.35 0.35 -5.77
N ALA A 376 -7.79 1.31 -6.50
CA ALA A 376 -7.80 2.71 -6.11
C ALA A 376 -9.21 3.33 -6.14
N ILE A 377 -9.99 3.05 -7.18
CA ILE A 377 -11.39 3.48 -7.28
C ILE A 377 -12.17 2.93 -6.07
N LEU A 378 -12.02 1.64 -5.77
CA LEU A 378 -12.74 0.99 -4.68
C LEU A 378 -12.25 1.44 -3.29
N VAL A 379 -10.96 1.72 -3.10
CA VAL A 379 -10.48 2.36 -1.85
C VAL A 379 -11.15 3.71 -1.65
N GLY A 380 -11.24 4.53 -2.68
CA GLY A 380 -11.93 5.81 -2.65
C GLY A 380 -13.40 5.64 -2.29
N VAL A 381 -14.10 4.75 -2.97
CA VAL A 381 -15.53 4.47 -2.75
C VAL A 381 -15.81 3.94 -1.33
N GLU A 382 -15.03 2.98 -0.86
CA GLU A 382 -15.18 2.43 0.49
C GLU A 382 -14.82 3.45 1.58
N SER A 383 -13.94 4.42 1.30
CA SER A 383 -13.53 5.44 2.28
C SER A 383 -14.43 6.68 2.27
N PHE A 384 -14.99 7.07 1.12
CA PHE A 384 -15.66 8.35 0.95
C PHE A 384 -17.11 8.26 0.46
N GLY A 385 -17.66 7.05 0.36
CA GLY A 385 -19.05 6.81 -0.03
C GLY A 385 -19.20 6.35 -1.49
N TYR A 386 -20.20 5.49 -1.70
CA TYR A 386 -20.46 4.87 -3.01
C TYR A 386 -20.92 5.89 -4.06
N ASN A 387 -21.52 6.98 -3.64
CA ASN A 387 -21.94 8.07 -4.52
C ASN A 387 -20.77 8.78 -5.21
N MET A 388 -19.54 8.62 -4.69
CA MET A 388 -18.31 9.15 -5.27
C MET A 388 -17.76 8.29 -6.44
N LEU A 389 -18.34 7.13 -6.73
CA LEU A 389 -17.87 6.19 -7.75
C LEU A 389 -17.63 6.85 -9.13
N PRO A 390 -18.55 7.67 -9.70
CA PRO A 390 -18.32 8.29 -10.99
C PRO A 390 -17.10 9.22 -11.01
N PHE A 391 -16.89 9.99 -9.94
CA PHE A 391 -15.78 10.92 -9.81
C PHE A 391 -14.45 10.18 -9.70
N PHE A 392 -14.37 9.18 -8.83
CA PHE A 392 -13.17 8.35 -8.71
C PHE A 392 -12.86 7.61 -10.02
N SER A 393 -13.88 7.15 -10.74
CA SER A 393 -13.68 6.47 -12.02
C SER A 393 -12.96 7.36 -13.03
N VAL A 394 -13.38 8.62 -13.18
CA VAL A 394 -12.75 9.56 -14.10
C VAL A 394 -11.33 9.93 -13.65
N VAL A 395 -11.19 10.37 -12.40
CA VAL A 395 -9.91 10.90 -11.90
C VAL A 395 -8.84 9.81 -11.81
N CYS A 396 -9.19 8.62 -11.30
CA CYS A 396 -8.26 7.49 -11.23
C CYS A 396 -7.90 6.95 -12.61
N PHE A 397 -8.84 6.89 -13.57
CA PHE A 397 -8.55 6.46 -14.93
C PHE A 397 -7.52 7.38 -15.60
N VAL A 398 -7.71 8.70 -15.51
CA VAL A 398 -6.75 9.66 -16.06
C VAL A 398 -5.42 9.55 -15.33
N SER A 399 -5.43 9.48 -14.00
CA SER A 399 -4.23 9.32 -13.18
C SER A 399 -3.45 8.04 -13.53
N PHE A 400 -4.16 6.94 -13.81
CA PHE A 400 -3.57 5.68 -14.26
C PHE A 400 -2.87 5.79 -15.62
N ILE A 401 -3.47 6.54 -16.57
CA ILE A 401 -2.85 6.76 -17.89
C ILE A 401 -1.56 7.60 -17.75
N PHE A 402 -1.59 8.63 -16.91
CA PHE A 402 -0.46 9.55 -16.75
C PHE A 402 0.55 9.12 -15.67
N ASN A 403 0.55 7.85 -15.26
CA ASN A 403 1.57 7.31 -14.34
C ASN A 403 2.85 6.84 -15.06
N PHE A 404 2.90 6.88 -16.39
CA PHE A 404 4.04 6.45 -17.21
C PHE A 404 4.54 5.02 -16.90
N ASN A 405 3.65 4.12 -16.46
CA ASN A 405 3.97 2.77 -16.00
C ASN A 405 5.01 2.70 -14.85
N ASN A 406 5.11 3.76 -14.05
CA ASN A 406 5.88 3.72 -12.82
C ASN A 406 5.05 3.11 -11.69
N SER A 407 5.72 2.43 -10.78
CA SER A 407 5.09 1.83 -9.59
C SER A 407 6.08 1.81 -8.43
N ILE A 408 5.54 2.00 -7.21
CA ILE A 408 6.26 1.75 -5.96
C ILE A 408 6.71 0.29 -5.85
N PHE A 409 6.00 -0.61 -6.51
CA PHE A 409 6.30 -2.04 -6.55
C PHE A 409 7.28 -2.36 -7.68
N THR A 410 8.58 -2.28 -7.39
CA THR A 410 9.65 -2.43 -8.39
C THR A 410 9.69 -3.77 -9.13
N ALA A 411 9.01 -4.80 -8.61
CA ALA A 411 8.90 -6.13 -9.22
C ALA A 411 7.56 -6.37 -9.93
N GLN A 412 6.64 -5.40 -9.92
CA GLN A 412 5.38 -5.43 -10.67
C GLN A 412 5.68 -5.58 -12.16
N ARG A 413 4.90 -6.40 -12.86
CA ARG A 413 4.93 -6.50 -14.33
C ARG A 413 3.81 -5.65 -14.92
N VAL A 414 3.96 -5.27 -16.19
CA VAL A 414 2.93 -4.57 -16.96
C VAL A 414 2.54 -5.45 -18.15
N ALA A 415 1.24 -5.69 -18.32
CA ALA A 415 0.72 -6.63 -19.33
C ALA A 415 0.98 -6.17 -20.77
N PHE A 416 1.02 -4.86 -21.02
CA PHE A 416 1.04 -4.26 -22.36
C PHE A 416 2.37 -3.62 -22.75
N THR A 417 3.48 -3.87 -22.03
CA THR A 417 4.80 -3.34 -22.42
C THR A 417 5.50 -4.26 -23.37
N HIS A 418 5.95 -3.72 -24.53
CA HIS A 418 6.91 -4.40 -25.39
C HIS A 418 8.17 -4.76 -24.60
N PRO A 419 8.69 -5.99 -24.68
CA PRO A 419 9.84 -6.47 -23.91
C PRO A 419 11.12 -5.62 -24.07
N VAL A 420 11.26 -4.95 -25.22
CA VAL A 420 12.43 -4.12 -25.60
C VAL A 420 12.61 -2.91 -24.66
N ARG A 421 11.55 -2.30 -24.17
CA ARG A 421 11.65 -1.07 -23.34
C ARG A 421 12.20 -1.34 -21.94
N HIS A 422 11.94 -2.53 -21.40
CA HIS A 422 12.39 -2.92 -20.06
C HIS A 422 13.89 -3.27 -20.01
N GLN A 423 14.45 -3.82 -21.10
CA GLN A 423 15.87 -4.13 -21.21
C GLN A 423 16.71 -2.85 -21.42
N GLN A 424 16.22 -1.91 -22.22
CA GLN A 424 16.93 -0.63 -22.48
C GLN A 424 17.02 0.25 -21.23
N LEU A 425 15.99 0.28 -20.38
CA LEU A 425 16.03 1.00 -19.09
C LEU A 425 17.00 0.36 -18.09
N LYS A 426 17.09 -0.96 -18.05
CA LYS A 426 18.09 -1.66 -17.23
C LYS A 426 19.53 -1.40 -17.69
N GLN A 427 19.77 -1.34 -18.99
CA GLN A 427 21.10 -1.06 -19.55
C GLN A 427 21.54 0.41 -19.37
N ARG A 428 20.59 1.36 -19.35
CA ARG A 428 20.90 2.79 -19.11
C ARG A 428 21.16 3.13 -17.64
N ILE A 429 20.69 2.30 -16.70
CA ILE A 429 20.84 2.51 -15.25
C ILE A 429 22.00 1.68 -14.67
N ALA A 430 22.46 0.64 -15.37
CA ALA A 430 23.66 -0.09 -15.00
C ALA A 430 24.89 0.83 -15.17
N PRO A 431 25.77 0.95 -14.15
CA PRO A 431 27.01 1.69 -14.32
C PRO A 431 27.76 1.06 -15.51
N LYS A 432 28.19 1.91 -16.47
CA LYS A 432 29.15 1.50 -17.49
C LYS A 432 30.37 1.03 -16.71
N GLY A 433 30.59 -0.30 -16.72
CA GLY A 433 31.82 -0.86 -16.14
C GLY A 433 33.05 -0.21 -16.79
N ASN A 434 33.92 0.29 -15.91
CA ASN A 434 35.33 0.48 -16.25
C ASN A 434 36.01 -0.87 -16.16
#